data_d5e7cd18560e1252b150c7b24ded0203
#
_entry.id   d5e7cd18560e1252b150c7b24ded0203
#
_cell.length_a   1.000
_cell.length_b   1.000
_cell.length_c   1.000
_cell.angle_alpha   90.00
_cell.angle_beta   90.00
_cell.angle_gamma   90.00
#
_symmetry.space_group_name_H-M   'P 1'
#
loop_
_entity.id
_entity.type
_entity.pdbx_description
1 polymer ?
#
loop_
_entity_poly.entity_id
_entity_poly.type
_entity_poly.pdbx_seq_one_letter_code
_entity_poly.pdbx_strand_id
1 'polypeptide(L)'
;MPHFSLKKHTDHSIIFEGNYASLKDCLEHAVERNISLSHVNLKNHNLTNANIDNADMPYADLSGTNLTGANLSEADISNALFHNCGLYNTCLSESNLKNSDFRGASFGATLINGANLRGCVFSTLSACDLDFQHAADMFFCQYITTEGDHYNMSNPPIVIKGLLNVPIIIFDDIIKIGSKTLSKTNMPQISHILSFYTHKIIT
;
A
#
# COMPACT_ATOMS: atom_id res chain seq x y z
N MET A 1 -27.21 -12.59 -18.50
CA MET A 1 -26.17 -11.89 -17.69
C MET A 1 -25.27 -11.12 -18.66
N PRO A 2 -24.80 -9.95 -18.30
CA PRO A 2 -23.84 -9.21 -19.12
C PRO A 2 -22.52 -9.98 -19.28
N HIS A 3 -21.84 -9.73 -20.41
CA HIS A 3 -20.55 -10.34 -20.70
C HIS A 3 -19.44 -9.47 -20.12
N PHE A 4 -18.53 -10.06 -19.35
CA PHE A 4 -17.33 -9.41 -18.81
C PHE A 4 -16.07 -10.12 -19.29
N SER A 5 -15.01 -9.35 -19.50
CA SER A 5 -13.70 -9.87 -19.86
C SER A 5 -12.59 -9.23 -19.02
N LEU A 6 -11.73 -10.04 -18.46
CA LEU A 6 -10.48 -9.63 -17.84
C LEU A 6 -9.41 -9.58 -18.91
N LYS A 7 -8.73 -8.45 -19.04
CA LYS A 7 -7.75 -8.20 -20.09
C LYS A 7 -6.43 -7.75 -19.49
N LYS A 8 -5.34 -8.00 -20.20
CA LYS A 8 -4.05 -7.40 -19.85
C LYS A 8 -4.06 -5.90 -20.14
N HIS A 9 -3.36 -5.12 -19.30
CA HIS A 9 -3.18 -3.69 -19.55
C HIS A 9 -2.09 -3.41 -20.60
N THR A 10 -1.23 -4.39 -20.90
CA THR A 10 -0.08 -4.26 -21.81
C THR A 10 -0.46 -4.35 -23.28
N ASP A 11 -1.30 -5.31 -23.65
CA ASP A 11 -1.62 -5.63 -25.05
C ASP A 11 -3.13 -5.83 -25.30
N HIS A 12 -3.96 -5.64 -24.24
CA HIS A 12 -5.41 -5.82 -24.24
C HIS A 12 -5.88 -7.24 -24.58
N SER A 13 -4.98 -8.23 -24.59
CA SER A 13 -5.36 -9.65 -24.75
C SER A 13 -6.29 -10.08 -23.63
N ILE A 14 -7.27 -10.92 -23.99
CA ILE A 14 -8.21 -11.49 -23.01
C ILE A 14 -7.53 -12.59 -22.23
N ILE A 15 -7.60 -12.50 -20.89
CA ILE A 15 -7.11 -13.53 -19.95
C ILE A 15 -8.24 -14.50 -19.63
N PHE A 16 -9.42 -13.95 -19.30
CA PHE A 16 -10.58 -14.71 -18.90
C PHE A 16 -11.85 -13.91 -19.23
N GLU A 17 -12.93 -14.61 -19.61
CA GLU A 17 -14.20 -13.96 -19.92
C GLU A 17 -15.40 -14.84 -19.71
N GLY A 18 -16.57 -14.27 -19.58
CA GLY A 18 -17.83 -15.00 -19.44
C GLY A 18 -19.00 -14.08 -19.11
N ASN A 19 -20.16 -14.71 -18.87
CA ASN A 19 -21.36 -14.03 -18.48
C ASN A 19 -21.50 -14.05 -16.94
N TYR A 20 -21.37 -12.88 -16.32
CA TYR A 20 -21.39 -12.70 -14.85
C TYR A 20 -22.32 -11.55 -14.48
N ALA A 21 -22.64 -11.41 -13.17
CA ALA A 21 -23.43 -10.30 -12.68
C ALA A 21 -22.58 -9.00 -12.62
N SER A 22 -21.28 -9.12 -12.36
CA SER A 22 -20.34 -8.01 -12.27
C SER A 22 -18.93 -8.41 -12.74
N LEU A 23 -18.04 -7.43 -12.95
CA LEU A 23 -16.62 -7.69 -13.16
C LEU A 23 -15.99 -8.37 -11.95
N LYS A 24 -16.42 -8.01 -10.74
CA LYS A 24 -16.00 -8.65 -9.50
C LYS A 24 -16.26 -10.15 -9.53
N ASP A 25 -17.49 -10.57 -9.87
CA ASP A 25 -17.84 -11.99 -9.95
C ASP A 25 -17.04 -12.73 -11.02
N CYS A 26 -16.73 -12.06 -12.13
CA CYS A 26 -15.86 -12.60 -13.18
C CYS A 26 -14.43 -12.80 -12.64
N LEU A 27 -13.91 -11.84 -11.88
CA LEU A 27 -12.57 -11.89 -11.27
C LEU A 27 -12.48 -13.00 -10.23
N GLU A 28 -13.44 -13.05 -9.28
CA GLU A 28 -13.50 -14.09 -8.24
C GLU A 28 -13.55 -15.48 -8.84
N HIS A 29 -14.38 -15.68 -9.88
CA HIS A 29 -14.45 -16.98 -10.56
C HIS A 29 -13.15 -17.35 -11.31
N ALA A 30 -12.44 -16.36 -11.88
CA ALA A 30 -11.12 -16.63 -12.49
C ALA A 30 -10.11 -17.07 -11.41
N VAL A 31 -10.11 -16.46 -10.23
CA VAL A 31 -9.27 -16.83 -9.08
C VAL A 31 -9.60 -18.24 -8.60
N GLU A 32 -10.89 -18.56 -8.37
CA GLU A 32 -11.35 -19.90 -7.97
C GLU A 32 -10.88 -21.00 -8.94
N ARG A 33 -10.73 -20.67 -10.22
CA ARG A 33 -10.23 -21.58 -11.26
C ARG A 33 -8.72 -21.57 -11.39
N ASN A 34 -7.99 -20.87 -10.52
CA ASN A 34 -6.54 -20.73 -10.55
C ASN A 34 -6.02 -20.21 -11.92
N ILE A 35 -6.78 -19.30 -12.56
CA ILE A 35 -6.35 -18.63 -13.78
C ILE A 35 -5.29 -17.58 -13.42
N SER A 36 -4.12 -17.65 -14.06
CA SER A 36 -3.12 -16.59 -13.89
C SER A 36 -3.63 -15.29 -14.48
N LEU A 37 -3.69 -14.26 -13.62
CA LEU A 37 -4.15 -12.91 -13.93
C LEU A 37 -2.96 -11.95 -14.10
N SER A 38 -1.79 -12.47 -14.46
CA SER A 38 -0.61 -11.63 -14.68
C SER A 38 -0.90 -10.50 -15.67
N HIS A 39 -0.51 -9.25 -15.30
CA HIS A 39 -0.76 -8.01 -16.04
C HIS A 39 -2.25 -7.63 -16.20
N VAL A 40 -3.15 -8.19 -15.40
CA VAL A 40 -4.59 -7.86 -15.50
C VAL A 40 -4.82 -6.36 -15.31
N ASN A 41 -5.74 -5.81 -16.11
CA ASN A 41 -6.21 -4.43 -15.99
C ASN A 41 -7.47 -4.39 -15.14
N LEU A 42 -7.33 -3.89 -13.92
CA LEU A 42 -8.43 -3.67 -12.96
C LEU A 42 -8.58 -2.18 -12.60
N LYS A 43 -7.96 -1.31 -13.39
CA LYS A 43 -7.91 0.13 -13.14
C LYS A 43 -9.31 0.75 -13.03
N ASN A 44 -9.49 1.58 -11.98
CA ASN A 44 -10.71 2.33 -11.71
C ASN A 44 -11.96 1.46 -11.48
N HIS A 45 -11.82 0.16 -11.17
CA HIS A 45 -12.95 -0.70 -10.86
C HIS A 45 -13.34 -0.66 -9.39
N ASN A 46 -14.59 -0.96 -9.11
CA ASN A 46 -15.08 -1.19 -7.76
C ASN A 46 -14.99 -2.68 -7.44
N LEU A 47 -14.05 -3.04 -6.57
CA LEU A 47 -13.81 -4.39 -6.07
C LEU A 47 -14.07 -4.48 -4.56
N THR A 48 -14.96 -3.64 -4.05
CA THR A 48 -15.35 -3.65 -2.63
C THR A 48 -15.81 -5.04 -2.21
N ASN A 49 -15.23 -5.55 -1.10
CA ASN A 49 -15.48 -6.87 -0.56
C ASN A 49 -15.21 -8.02 -1.57
N ALA A 50 -14.34 -7.84 -2.54
CA ALA A 50 -13.93 -8.94 -3.42
C ALA A 50 -13.14 -9.99 -2.63
N ASN A 51 -13.44 -11.27 -2.89
CA ASN A 51 -12.63 -12.37 -2.38
C ASN A 51 -11.72 -12.89 -3.48
N ILE A 52 -10.48 -12.46 -3.44
CA ILE A 52 -9.42 -12.79 -4.39
C ILE A 52 -8.16 -13.25 -3.65
N ASP A 53 -8.36 -14.00 -2.57
CA ASP A 53 -7.30 -14.67 -1.84
C ASP A 53 -6.57 -15.69 -2.74
N ASN A 54 -5.28 -15.88 -2.51
CA ASN A 54 -4.42 -16.73 -3.35
C ASN A 54 -4.36 -16.37 -4.85
N ALA A 55 -4.83 -15.18 -5.24
CA ALA A 55 -4.80 -14.76 -6.65
C ALA A 55 -3.35 -14.68 -7.18
N ASP A 56 -3.11 -15.21 -8.39
CA ASP A 56 -1.87 -15.03 -9.14
C ASP A 56 -2.05 -13.87 -10.12
N MET A 57 -1.66 -12.63 -9.71
CA MET A 57 -1.80 -11.41 -10.51
C MET A 57 -0.59 -10.47 -10.42
N PRO A 58 0.64 -10.98 -10.63
CA PRO A 58 1.81 -10.10 -10.69
C PRO A 58 1.67 -9.11 -11.85
N TYR A 59 2.24 -7.91 -11.67
CA TYR A 59 2.17 -6.81 -12.62
C TYR A 59 0.74 -6.28 -12.91
N ALA A 60 -0.24 -6.56 -12.06
CA ALA A 60 -1.60 -6.03 -12.24
C ALA A 60 -1.64 -4.51 -12.17
N ASP A 61 -2.49 -3.87 -13.00
CA ASP A 61 -2.83 -2.45 -12.84
C ASP A 61 -4.14 -2.32 -12.04
N LEU A 62 -3.99 -1.98 -10.76
CA LEU A 62 -5.05 -1.73 -9.80
C LEU A 62 -5.24 -0.22 -9.55
N SER A 63 -4.66 0.64 -10.38
CA SER A 63 -4.70 2.09 -10.17
C SER A 63 -6.14 2.62 -10.09
N GLY A 64 -6.44 3.40 -9.03
CA GLY A 64 -7.77 3.97 -8.80
C GLY A 64 -8.85 2.96 -8.41
N THR A 65 -8.49 1.71 -8.18
CA THR A 65 -9.44 0.66 -7.77
C THR A 65 -9.88 0.87 -6.32
N ASN A 66 -11.16 0.66 -6.05
CA ASN A 66 -11.66 0.58 -4.68
C ASN A 66 -11.62 -0.88 -4.20
N LEU A 67 -10.69 -1.18 -3.29
CA LEU A 67 -10.49 -2.49 -2.67
C LEU A 67 -10.99 -2.54 -1.21
N THR A 68 -11.82 -1.58 -0.80
CA THR A 68 -12.35 -1.53 0.58
C THR A 68 -12.98 -2.86 0.98
N GLY A 69 -12.49 -3.46 2.06
CA GLY A 69 -12.96 -4.75 2.58
C GLY A 69 -12.58 -5.97 1.74
N ALA A 70 -11.80 -5.81 0.67
CA ALA A 70 -11.39 -6.94 -0.16
C ALA A 70 -10.39 -7.86 0.58
N ASN A 71 -10.44 -9.14 0.26
CA ASN A 71 -9.49 -10.15 0.71
C ASN A 71 -8.51 -10.49 -0.42
N LEU A 72 -7.23 -10.15 -0.22
CA LEU A 72 -6.10 -10.44 -1.10
C LEU A 72 -5.02 -11.21 -0.32
N SER A 73 -5.41 -11.92 0.74
CA SER A 73 -4.44 -12.71 1.51
C SER A 73 -3.78 -13.78 0.62
N GLU A 74 -2.51 -14.08 0.90
CA GLU A 74 -1.72 -15.10 0.20
C GLU A 74 -1.57 -14.88 -1.33
N ALA A 75 -2.07 -13.76 -1.87
CA ALA A 75 -2.00 -13.46 -3.30
C ALA A 75 -0.58 -13.05 -3.74
N ASP A 76 -0.17 -13.45 -4.93
CA ASP A 76 0.99 -12.86 -5.62
C ASP A 76 0.53 -11.63 -6.42
N ILE A 77 0.85 -10.45 -5.89
CA ILE A 77 0.54 -9.16 -6.50
C ILE A 77 1.84 -8.36 -6.65
N SER A 78 2.94 -9.07 -6.89
CA SER A 78 4.25 -8.42 -7.02
C SER A 78 4.32 -7.53 -8.26
N ASN A 79 5.08 -6.44 -8.17
CA ASN A 79 5.25 -5.44 -9.22
C ASN A 79 3.94 -4.77 -9.69
N ALA A 80 2.88 -4.80 -8.88
CA ALA A 80 1.59 -4.23 -9.22
C ALA A 80 1.52 -2.72 -8.96
N LEU A 81 0.61 -2.05 -9.67
CA LEU A 81 0.33 -0.62 -9.52
C LEU A 81 -0.93 -0.43 -8.67
N PHE A 82 -0.76 0.13 -7.47
CA PHE A 82 -1.84 0.50 -6.55
C PHE A 82 -2.02 2.03 -6.46
N HIS A 83 -1.71 2.75 -7.54
CA HIS A 83 -1.79 4.21 -7.53
C HIS A 83 -3.22 4.69 -7.19
N ASN A 84 -3.34 5.53 -6.18
CA ASN A 84 -4.63 6.11 -5.75
C ASN A 84 -5.71 5.06 -5.39
N CYS A 85 -5.33 3.85 -5.00
CA CYS A 85 -6.28 2.83 -4.52
C CYS A 85 -6.88 3.19 -3.17
N GLY A 86 -8.13 2.77 -2.96
CA GLY A 86 -8.75 2.71 -1.63
C GLY A 86 -8.55 1.32 -1.02
N LEU A 87 -7.75 1.23 0.05
CA LEU A 87 -7.38 -0.02 0.72
C LEU A 87 -7.94 -0.11 2.16
N TYR A 88 -9.06 0.55 2.44
CA TYR A 88 -9.67 0.53 3.77
C TYR A 88 -10.19 -0.87 4.11
N ASN A 89 -9.84 -1.38 5.29
CA ASN A 89 -10.21 -2.74 5.77
C ASN A 89 -9.81 -3.87 4.80
N THR A 90 -8.83 -3.64 3.94
CA THR A 90 -8.34 -4.64 2.99
C THR A 90 -7.41 -5.61 3.70
N CYS A 91 -7.55 -6.91 3.43
CA CYS A 91 -6.62 -7.93 3.88
C CYS A 91 -5.57 -8.20 2.82
N LEU A 92 -4.30 -7.91 3.15
CA LEU A 92 -3.10 -8.19 2.36
C LEU A 92 -2.15 -9.14 3.14
N SER A 93 -2.68 -9.85 4.13
CA SER A 93 -1.86 -10.74 4.97
C SER A 93 -1.22 -11.85 4.13
N GLU A 94 0.04 -12.18 4.41
CA GLU A 94 0.83 -13.24 3.73
C GLU A 94 0.98 -13.02 2.20
N SER A 95 0.55 -11.87 1.67
CA SER A 95 0.65 -11.60 0.22
C SER A 95 2.07 -11.24 -0.20
N ASN A 96 2.42 -11.57 -1.45
CA ASN A 96 3.64 -11.11 -2.10
C ASN A 96 3.37 -9.78 -2.82
N LEU A 97 3.82 -8.67 -2.23
CA LEU A 97 3.67 -7.30 -2.75
C LEU A 97 5.01 -6.71 -3.22
N LYS A 98 6.03 -7.56 -3.37
CA LYS A 98 7.38 -7.12 -3.73
C LYS A 98 7.37 -6.15 -4.92
N ASN A 99 8.08 -5.00 -4.78
CA ASN A 99 8.22 -3.94 -5.77
C ASN A 99 6.90 -3.28 -6.21
N SER A 100 5.82 -3.42 -5.45
CA SER A 100 4.54 -2.78 -5.80
C SER A 100 4.53 -1.31 -5.43
N ASP A 101 3.80 -0.52 -6.22
CA ASP A 101 3.75 0.93 -6.11
C ASP A 101 2.42 1.41 -5.53
N PHE A 102 2.45 1.87 -4.28
CA PHE A 102 1.30 2.37 -3.52
C PHE A 102 1.21 3.90 -3.49
N ARG A 103 1.81 4.61 -4.45
CA ARG A 103 1.72 6.07 -4.45
C ARG A 103 0.28 6.55 -4.57
N GLY A 104 -0.10 7.46 -3.68
CA GLY A 104 -1.47 7.98 -3.59
C GLY A 104 -2.49 7.04 -2.96
N ALA A 105 -2.14 5.78 -2.65
CA ALA A 105 -3.07 4.84 -2.03
C ALA A 105 -3.47 5.29 -0.62
N SER A 106 -4.72 5.03 -0.25
CA SER A 106 -5.28 5.35 1.06
C SER A 106 -5.48 4.07 1.87
N PHE A 107 -4.91 4.04 3.07
CA PHE A 107 -4.95 2.93 3.99
C PHE A 107 -5.82 3.27 5.21
N GLY A 108 -6.40 2.24 5.84
CA GLY A 108 -7.14 2.37 7.09
C GLY A 108 -7.66 1.01 7.52
N ALA A 109 -7.17 0.51 8.67
CA ALA A 109 -7.38 -0.86 9.16
C ALA A 109 -7.00 -1.93 8.09
N THR A 110 -6.02 -1.61 7.23
CA THR A 110 -5.45 -2.53 6.24
C THR A 110 -4.51 -3.51 6.95
N LEU A 111 -4.70 -4.81 6.71
CA LEU A 111 -3.89 -5.86 7.32
C LEU A 111 -2.75 -6.26 6.38
N ILE A 112 -1.51 -6.23 6.89
CA ILE A 112 -0.28 -6.59 6.15
C ILE A 112 0.57 -7.64 6.89
N ASN A 113 -0.03 -8.36 7.85
CA ASN A 113 0.69 -9.36 8.64
C ASN A 113 1.28 -10.44 7.72
N GLY A 114 2.57 -10.71 7.83
CA GLY A 114 3.26 -11.66 6.97
C GLY A 114 3.45 -11.25 5.51
N ALA A 115 2.99 -10.06 5.11
CA ALA A 115 3.16 -9.60 3.73
C ALA A 115 4.62 -9.29 3.38
N ASN A 116 5.03 -9.64 2.17
CA ASN A 116 6.33 -9.28 1.60
C ASN A 116 6.23 -7.92 0.90
N LEU A 117 6.72 -6.88 1.55
CA LEU A 117 6.69 -5.49 1.05
C LEU A 117 8.02 -5.05 0.43
N ARG A 118 8.97 -5.96 0.22
CA ARG A 118 10.31 -5.61 -0.27
C ARG A 118 10.26 -4.73 -1.51
N GLY A 119 10.89 -3.55 -1.45
CA GLY A 119 10.96 -2.61 -2.56
C GLY A 119 9.67 -1.86 -2.86
N CYS A 120 8.64 -1.96 -2.00
CA CYS A 120 7.40 -1.18 -2.17
C CYS A 120 7.65 0.32 -2.05
N VAL A 121 6.82 1.10 -2.74
CA VAL A 121 6.86 2.56 -2.72
C VAL A 121 5.56 3.10 -2.13
N PHE A 122 5.66 3.97 -1.12
CA PHE A 122 4.54 4.64 -0.46
C PHE A 122 4.66 6.17 -0.58
N SER A 123 3.54 6.90 -0.49
CA SER A 123 3.59 8.37 -0.52
C SER A 123 2.55 9.05 0.36
N THR A 124 1.61 8.32 0.95
CA THR A 124 0.55 8.90 1.78
C THR A 124 0.83 8.74 3.26
N LEU A 125 0.39 9.71 4.07
CA LEU A 125 0.52 9.63 5.53
C LEU A 125 -0.22 8.43 6.12
N SER A 126 -1.33 7.99 5.50
CA SER A 126 -2.06 6.81 5.94
C SER A 126 -1.24 5.52 5.83
N ALA A 127 -0.26 5.46 4.93
CA ALA A 127 0.66 4.32 4.85
C ALA A 127 1.52 4.19 6.12
N CYS A 128 1.84 5.30 6.79
CA CYS A 128 2.63 5.27 8.03
C CYS A 128 1.86 4.69 9.23
N ASP A 129 0.56 4.46 9.09
CA ASP A 129 -0.29 3.83 10.12
C ASP A 129 -0.40 2.29 9.93
N LEU A 130 0.23 1.73 8.89
CA LEU A 130 0.30 0.28 8.68
C LEU A 130 1.17 -0.38 9.77
N ASP A 131 0.78 -1.59 10.15
CA ASP A 131 1.54 -2.38 11.14
C ASP A 131 2.73 -3.09 10.50
N PHE A 132 3.73 -2.31 10.09
CA PHE A 132 4.94 -2.82 9.45
C PHE A 132 5.76 -3.79 10.31
N GLN A 133 5.55 -3.80 11.64
CA GLN A 133 6.27 -4.71 12.54
C GLN A 133 5.96 -6.19 12.26
N HIS A 134 4.79 -6.47 11.71
CA HIS A 134 4.34 -7.82 11.39
C HIS A 134 4.47 -8.17 9.90
N ALA A 135 5.03 -7.29 9.07
CA ALA A 135 5.38 -7.61 7.69
C ALA A 135 6.55 -8.62 7.65
N ALA A 136 6.54 -9.52 6.66
CA ALA A 136 7.61 -10.51 6.51
C ALA A 136 8.94 -9.89 6.04
N ASP A 137 8.88 -8.92 5.13
CA ASP A 137 10.04 -8.19 4.60
C ASP A 137 9.62 -6.79 4.15
N MET A 138 10.38 -5.78 4.55
CA MET A 138 10.21 -4.39 4.07
C MET A 138 11.53 -3.75 3.62
N PHE A 139 12.57 -4.54 3.34
CA PHE A 139 13.83 -4.03 2.84
C PHE A 139 13.65 -3.26 1.53
N PHE A 140 14.33 -2.14 1.38
CA PHE A 140 14.27 -1.26 0.21
C PHE A 140 12.91 -0.60 -0.04
N CYS A 141 11.98 -0.64 0.92
CA CYS A 141 10.81 0.21 0.84
C CYS A 141 11.20 1.68 0.79
N GLN A 142 10.40 2.48 0.08
CA GLN A 142 10.61 3.91 -0.04
C GLN A 142 9.34 4.68 0.31
N TYR A 143 9.51 5.85 0.89
CA TYR A 143 8.47 6.85 1.02
C TYR A 143 8.80 8.05 0.14
N ILE A 144 7.90 8.42 -0.76
CA ILE A 144 8.06 9.56 -1.67
C ILE A 144 7.10 10.66 -1.26
N THR A 145 7.61 11.86 -1.02
CA THR A 145 6.77 13.01 -0.68
C THR A 145 6.07 13.60 -1.91
N THR A 146 5.12 14.49 -1.69
CA THR A 146 4.48 15.27 -2.76
C THR A 146 5.46 16.18 -3.51
N GLU A 147 6.55 16.57 -2.86
CA GLU A 147 7.65 17.36 -3.44
C GLU A 147 8.63 16.50 -4.26
N GLY A 148 8.47 15.17 -4.23
CA GLY A 148 9.33 14.21 -4.94
C GLY A 148 10.57 13.77 -4.18
N ASP A 149 10.69 14.10 -2.88
CA ASP A 149 11.78 13.60 -2.05
C ASP A 149 11.60 12.11 -1.76
N HIS A 150 12.70 11.35 -1.79
CA HIS A 150 12.75 9.92 -1.54
C HIS A 150 13.39 9.62 -0.19
N TYR A 151 12.71 8.82 0.64
CA TYR A 151 13.21 8.39 1.94
C TYR A 151 13.18 6.87 2.06
N ASN A 152 14.27 6.28 2.57
CA ASN A 152 14.35 4.85 2.81
C ASN A 152 13.48 4.46 4.02
N MET A 153 12.78 3.33 3.87
CA MET A 153 11.93 2.70 4.87
C MET A 153 12.29 1.23 5.02
N SER A 154 13.55 0.91 5.34
CA SER A 154 13.95 -0.48 5.60
C SER A 154 13.56 -0.96 6.99
N ASN A 155 13.18 -0.01 7.86
CA ASN A 155 12.62 -0.27 9.18
C ASN A 155 11.22 0.38 9.28
N PRO A 156 10.32 -0.17 10.13
CA PRO A 156 9.02 0.43 10.41
C PRO A 156 9.16 1.90 10.80
N PRO A 157 8.43 2.85 10.15
CA PRO A 157 8.48 4.24 10.54
C PRO A 157 7.85 4.41 11.93
N ILE A 158 8.44 5.26 12.77
CA ILE A 158 7.85 5.61 14.06
C ILE A 158 6.97 6.84 13.86
N VAL A 159 5.68 6.72 14.17
CA VAL A 159 4.72 7.83 14.05
C VAL A 159 4.30 8.30 15.43
N ILE A 160 4.60 9.56 15.75
CA ILE A 160 4.21 10.20 17.01
C ILE A 160 3.08 11.17 16.70
N LYS A 161 1.87 10.89 17.21
CA LYS A 161 0.67 11.72 17.08
C LYS A 161 0.38 12.42 18.41
N GLY A 162 -0.30 13.56 18.35
CA GLY A 162 -0.80 14.28 19.53
C GLY A 162 0.24 15.15 20.28
N LEU A 163 1.52 15.08 19.93
CA LEU A 163 2.54 15.95 20.49
C LEU A 163 2.52 17.35 19.84
N LEU A 164 2.20 17.41 18.57
CA LEU A 164 2.05 18.62 17.77
C LEU A 164 0.73 18.57 16.99
N ASN A 165 0.33 19.70 16.37
CA ASN A 165 -0.82 19.77 15.45
C ASN A 165 -0.59 18.96 14.15
N VAL A 166 0.63 18.48 13.94
CA VAL A 166 1.03 17.61 12.81
C VAL A 166 1.77 16.39 13.33
N PRO A 167 1.70 15.24 12.67
CA PRO A 167 2.44 14.06 13.08
C PRO A 167 3.96 14.27 12.93
N ILE A 168 4.73 13.62 13.80
CA ILE A 168 6.16 13.44 13.64
C ILE A 168 6.37 12.02 13.11
N ILE A 169 7.08 11.90 11.99
CA ILE A 169 7.37 10.61 11.35
C ILE A 169 8.88 10.45 11.29
N ILE A 170 9.36 9.35 11.85
CA ILE A 170 10.78 9.00 11.90
C ILE A 170 11.00 7.85 10.94
N PHE A 171 11.72 8.12 9.84
CA PHE A 171 12.22 7.15 8.87
C PHE A 171 13.65 6.72 9.24
N ASP A 172 14.29 5.90 8.39
CA ASP A 172 15.65 5.42 8.65
C ASP A 172 16.66 6.56 8.85
N ASP A 173 16.66 7.56 7.96
CA ASP A 173 17.68 8.61 7.90
C ASP A 173 17.18 9.99 8.29
N ILE A 174 15.87 10.18 8.40
CA ILE A 174 15.27 11.49 8.62
C ILE A 174 14.13 11.49 9.63
N ILE A 175 13.81 12.70 10.10
CA ILE A 175 12.58 12.99 10.87
C ILE A 175 11.77 14.02 10.09
N LYS A 176 10.51 13.70 9.83
CA LYS A 176 9.55 14.61 9.17
C LYS A 176 8.57 15.17 10.21
N ILE A 177 8.41 16.50 10.22
CA ILE A 177 7.46 17.22 11.10
C ILE A 177 6.62 18.13 10.20
N GLY A 178 5.42 17.69 9.83
CA GLY A 178 4.62 18.38 8.82
C GLY A 178 5.39 18.48 7.49
N SER A 179 5.61 19.70 6.99
CA SER A 179 6.41 19.97 5.78
C SER A 179 7.92 20.03 6.01
N LYS A 180 8.38 20.05 7.27
CA LYS A 180 9.82 20.15 7.59
C LYS A 180 10.46 18.77 7.64
N THR A 181 11.66 18.67 7.07
CA THR A 181 12.50 17.46 7.10
C THR A 181 13.82 17.78 7.81
N LEU A 182 14.22 16.90 8.71
CA LEU A 182 15.44 17.01 9.51
C LEU A 182 16.26 15.72 9.31
N SER A 183 17.57 15.87 8.99
CA SER A 183 18.45 14.70 8.93
C SER A 183 18.79 14.19 10.33
N LYS A 184 18.79 12.87 10.54
CA LYS A 184 19.26 12.25 11.79
C LYS A 184 20.73 12.51 12.09
N THR A 185 21.53 12.83 11.09
CA THR A 185 22.94 13.22 11.29
C THR A 185 23.09 14.51 12.10
N ASN A 186 22.03 15.32 12.19
CA ASN A 186 21.96 16.54 13.00
C ASN A 186 21.27 16.33 14.36
N MET A 187 21.45 15.17 14.98
CA MET A 187 20.85 14.78 16.27
C MET A 187 20.88 15.84 17.39
N PRO A 188 21.94 16.66 17.59
CA PRO A 188 21.92 17.70 18.61
C PRO A 188 20.79 18.73 18.44
N GLN A 189 20.39 19.02 17.21
CA GLN A 189 19.28 19.94 16.93
C GLN A 189 17.92 19.30 17.18
N ILE A 190 17.81 17.98 17.01
CA ILE A 190 16.57 17.23 17.23
C ILE A 190 16.27 17.12 18.72
N SER A 191 17.26 16.85 19.58
CA SER A 191 17.07 16.83 21.02
C SER A 191 16.62 18.18 21.55
N HIS A 192 17.13 19.27 20.97
CA HIS A 192 16.73 20.63 21.34
C HIS A 192 15.28 20.92 20.88
N ILE A 193 14.87 20.46 19.70
CA ILE A 193 13.50 20.60 19.21
C ILE A 193 12.54 19.77 20.07
N LEU A 194 12.87 18.52 20.36
CA LEU A 194 12.04 17.66 21.21
C LEU A 194 11.95 18.18 22.63
N SER A 195 13.04 18.70 23.22
CA SER A 195 13.03 19.28 24.55
C SER A 195 12.18 20.57 24.63
N PHE A 196 12.13 21.35 23.57
CA PHE A 196 11.29 22.54 23.49
C PHE A 196 9.79 22.21 23.51
N TYR A 197 9.42 21.06 22.94
CA TYR A 197 8.02 20.60 22.92
C TYR A 197 7.63 19.79 24.16
N THR A 198 8.56 19.05 24.78
CA THR A 198 8.29 18.34 26.04
C THR A 198 8.12 19.29 27.22
N HIS A 199 8.77 20.43 27.24
CA HIS A 199 8.56 21.49 28.27
C HIS A 199 7.17 22.14 28.20
N LYS A 200 6.49 22.12 27.05
CA LYS A 200 5.14 22.67 26.89
C LYS A 200 4.01 21.74 27.33
N ILE A 201 4.31 20.48 27.62
CA ILE A 201 3.31 19.46 28.04
C ILE A 201 3.25 19.33 29.58
N ILE A 202 4.25 19.87 30.29
CA ILE A 202 4.37 19.77 31.77
C ILE A 202 3.94 21.06 32.48
N THR A 203 3.58 22.10 31.76
CA THR A 203 2.96 23.33 32.27
C THR A 203 1.54 23.49 31.76
#